data_48e0b9006e411dfe31efa37e29308270
#
_entry.id   48e0b9006e411dfe31efa37e29308270
#
_cell.length_a   1.000
_cell.length_b   1.000
_cell.length_c   1.000
_cell.angle_alpha   90.00
_cell.angle_beta   90.00
_cell.angle_gamma   90.00
#
_symmetry.space_group_name_H-M   'P 1'
#
loop_
_entity.id
_entity.type
_entity.pdbx_description
1 polymer ?
#
loop_
_entity_poly.entity_id
_entity_poly.type
_entity_poly.pdbx_seq_one_letter_code
_entity_poly.pdbx_strand_id
1 'polypeptide(L)'
;MFATLTGLGLSASAGLNAYIPILMVGLLARFTDVIALPHQFGWMSDGWALTAVAVLLAAEVVLDKVAVVDHVNDAIQTFVRPAAGGAVFAASDAAARIDHSGWMVDHPWVGWALGVVVALCVHVTKAGVRPVINVGTAGVGTPFVSAAEDAMSLVMSLVALLIPALVILFLIAFVLIGRRLRRMIRKRRRPENGPSSTRAGSEFASLSWPRIVTENWFYKKINCAMLKRE
;
A
#
# COMPACT_ATOMS: atom_id res chain seq x y z
N MET A 1 13.09 7.21 -21.79
CA MET A 1 13.32 6.23 -20.70
C MET A 1 13.40 6.86 -19.32
N PHE A 2 14.18 7.93 -19.10
CA PHE A 2 14.33 8.54 -17.76
C PHE A 2 13.03 9.10 -17.21
N ALA A 3 12.22 9.75 -18.03
CA ALA A 3 10.94 10.32 -17.58
C ALA A 3 9.94 9.25 -17.15
N THR A 4 9.87 8.13 -17.86
CA THR A 4 9.03 6.98 -17.44
C THR A 4 9.48 6.43 -16.10
N LEU A 5 10.80 6.32 -15.85
CA LEU A 5 11.33 5.87 -14.57
C LEU A 5 11.04 6.88 -13.46
N THR A 6 11.16 8.18 -13.74
CA THR A 6 10.75 9.24 -12.82
C THR A 6 9.27 9.09 -12.45
N GLY A 7 8.40 8.96 -13.45
CA GLY A 7 6.97 8.77 -13.23
C GLY A 7 6.64 7.53 -12.39
N LEU A 8 7.29 6.38 -12.69
CA LEU A 8 7.14 5.15 -11.91
C LEU A 8 7.59 5.33 -10.45
N GLY A 9 8.73 5.99 -10.25
CA GLY A 9 9.25 6.25 -8.90
C GLY A 9 8.36 7.18 -8.09
N LEU A 10 7.89 8.27 -8.69
CA LEU A 10 6.94 9.20 -8.05
C LEU A 10 5.61 8.52 -7.75
N SER A 11 5.11 7.66 -8.64
CA SER A 11 3.88 6.91 -8.40
C SER A 11 4.04 5.87 -7.29
N ALA A 12 5.20 5.19 -7.23
CA ALA A 12 5.50 4.27 -6.13
C ALA A 12 5.60 5.01 -4.79
N SER A 13 6.23 6.20 -4.78
CA SER A 13 6.24 7.10 -3.63
C SER A 13 4.83 7.52 -3.20
N ALA A 14 3.95 7.89 -4.16
CA ALA A 14 2.56 8.25 -3.90
C ALA A 14 1.76 7.11 -3.27
N GLY A 15 2.12 5.85 -3.57
CA GLY A 15 1.54 4.68 -2.93
C GLY A 15 1.90 4.55 -1.43
N LEU A 16 3.02 5.13 -0.99
CA LEU A 16 3.43 5.20 0.42
C LEU A 16 2.81 6.41 1.14
N ASN A 17 2.97 7.60 0.55
CA ASN A 17 2.37 8.85 0.99
C ASN A 17 1.99 9.68 -0.24
N ALA A 18 0.68 10.04 -0.35
CA ALA A 18 0.14 10.71 -1.54
C ALA A 18 0.70 12.13 -1.75
N TYR A 19 0.93 12.84 -0.68
CA TYR A 19 1.18 14.28 -0.70
C TYR A 19 2.66 14.62 -0.91
N ILE A 20 3.57 13.77 -0.45
CA ILE A 20 5.03 14.00 -0.57
C ILE A 20 5.47 14.14 -2.04
N PRO A 21 5.16 13.23 -2.97
CA PRO A 21 5.60 13.38 -4.35
C PRO A 21 4.92 14.56 -5.07
N ILE A 22 3.66 14.87 -4.76
CA ILE A 22 2.97 16.05 -5.31
C ILE A 22 3.67 17.33 -4.86
N LEU A 23 3.99 17.45 -3.56
CA LEU A 23 4.74 18.57 -3.00
C LEU A 23 6.13 18.70 -3.63
N MET A 24 6.85 17.60 -3.76
CA MET A 24 8.19 17.62 -4.35
C MET A 24 8.17 18.10 -5.81
N VAL A 25 7.23 17.56 -6.61
CA VAL A 25 7.07 17.97 -8.01
C VAL A 25 6.67 19.45 -8.10
N GLY A 26 5.70 19.88 -7.30
CA GLY A 26 5.21 21.26 -7.30
C GLY A 26 6.26 22.26 -6.81
N LEU A 27 7.01 21.93 -5.75
CA LEU A 27 8.09 22.80 -5.24
C LEU A 27 9.22 22.92 -6.25
N LEU A 28 9.65 21.82 -6.85
CA LEU A 28 10.71 21.86 -7.87
C LEU A 28 10.28 22.62 -9.13
N ALA A 29 9.03 22.42 -9.56
CA ALA A 29 8.50 23.17 -10.70
C ALA A 29 8.33 24.69 -10.41
N ARG A 30 8.11 25.07 -9.13
CA ARG A 30 7.96 26.47 -8.74
C ARG A 30 9.30 27.19 -8.55
N PHE A 31 10.27 26.54 -7.94
CA PHE A 31 11.52 27.16 -7.49
C PHE A 31 12.73 26.81 -8.34
N THR A 32 12.58 25.87 -9.29
CA THR A 32 13.67 25.43 -10.16
C THR A 32 13.16 25.21 -11.59
N ASP A 33 14.07 25.25 -12.55
CA ASP A 33 13.78 24.94 -13.96
C ASP A 33 13.97 23.45 -14.29
N VAL A 34 14.11 22.60 -13.25
CA VAL A 34 14.37 21.15 -13.42
C VAL A 34 13.15 20.41 -13.97
N ILE A 35 11.95 20.87 -13.62
CA ILE A 35 10.69 20.23 -14.03
C ILE A 35 9.81 21.23 -14.74
N ALA A 36 9.53 20.99 -16.03
CA ALA A 36 8.52 21.70 -16.78
C ALA A 36 7.19 20.94 -16.70
N LEU A 37 6.21 21.47 -15.95
CA LEU A 37 4.89 20.88 -15.87
C LEU A 37 4.09 21.14 -17.13
N PRO A 38 3.30 20.15 -17.64
CA PRO A 38 2.30 20.41 -18.64
C PRO A 38 1.30 21.43 -18.15
N HIS A 39 0.70 22.19 -19.07
CA HIS A 39 -0.28 23.22 -18.77
C HIS A 39 -1.41 22.74 -17.84
N GLN A 40 -1.90 21.52 -18.04
CA GLN A 40 -2.94 20.90 -17.23
C GLN A 40 -2.54 20.60 -15.77
N PHE A 41 -1.25 20.51 -15.49
CA PHE A 41 -0.68 20.27 -14.15
C PHE A 41 0.00 21.52 -13.56
N GLY A 42 -0.07 22.67 -14.23
CA GLY A 42 0.51 23.92 -13.75
C GLY A 42 0.04 24.32 -12.36
N TRP A 43 -1.20 23.98 -11.99
CA TRP A 43 -1.77 24.20 -10.67
C TRP A 43 -0.94 23.59 -9.52
N MET A 44 -0.17 22.52 -9.78
CA MET A 44 0.69 21.88 -8.77
C MET A 44 1.79 22.82 -8.26
N SER A 45 2.20 23.82 -9.08
CA SER A 45 3.21 24.82 -8.70
C SER A 45 2.60 26.08 -8.07
N ASP A 46 1.26 26.19 -8.02
CA ASP A 46 0.58 27.35 -7.43
C ASP A 46 0.76 27.37 -5.91
N GLY A 47 0.96 28.58 -5.35
CA GLY A 47 1.18 28.74 -3.91
C GLY A 47 0.03 28.22 -3.04
N TRP A 48 -1.21 28.41 -3.49
CA TRP A 48 -2.39 27.89 -2.77
C TRP A 48 -2.44 26.36 -2.77
N ALA A 49 -2.11 25.73 -3.91
CA ALA A 49 -2.11 24.27 -4.03
C ALA A 49 -1.00 23.64 -3.17
N LEU A 50 0.20 24.22 -3.20
CA LEU A 50 1.31 23.79 -2.35
C LEU A 50 0.97 23.92 -0.87
N THR A 51 0.32 25.00 -0.46
CA THR A 51 -0.12 25.18 0.93
C THR A 51 -1.19 24.15 1.31
N ALA A 52 -2.17 23.91 0.44
CA ALA A 52 -3.22 22.93 0.68
C ALA A 52 -2.62 21.51 0.82
N VAL A 53 -1.73 21.11 -0.09
CA VAL A 53 -1.06 19.80 -0.05
C VAL A 53 -0.16 19.68 1.18
N ALA A 54 0.52 20.75 1.61
CA ALA A 54 1.32 20.74 2.83
C ALA A 54 0.48 20.56 4.09
N VAL A 55 -0.70 21.19 4.16
CA VAL A 55 -1.65 21.01 5.27
C VAL A 55 -2.20 19.57 5.28
N LEU A 56 -2.54 19.03 4.11
CA LEU A 56 -3.01 17.64 3.99
C LEU A 56 -1.90 16.64 4.38
N LEU A 57 -0.66 16.90 4.00
CA LEU A 57 0.49 16.11 4.44
C LEU A 57 0.64 16.14 5.97
N ALA A 58 0.57 17.33 6.58
CA ALA A 58 0.65 17.46 8.03
C ALA A 58 -0.48 16.70 8.72
N ALA A 59 -1.70 16.78 8.20
CA ALA A 59 -2.84 16.01 8.69
C ALA A 59 -2.60 14.48 8.56
N GLU A 60 -2.14 14.00 7.39
CA GLU A 60 -1.83 12.57 7.17
C GLU A 60 -0.78 12.08 8.17
N VAL A 61 0.32 12.82 8.32
CA VAL A 61 1.41 12.46 9.25
C VAL A 61 0.91 12.35 10.70
N VAL A 62 -0.05 13.17 11.12
CA VAL A 62 -0.64 13.10 12.46
C VAL A 62 -1.62 11.92 12.57
N LEU A 63 -2.53 11.77 11.59
CA LEU A 63 -3.56 10.75 11.59
C LEU A 63 -2.97 9.32 11.54
N ASP A 64 -1.93 9.13 10.76
CA ASP A 64 -1.25 7.83 10.60
C ASP A 64 -0.53 7.36 11.88
N LYS A 65 -0.31 8.25 12.86
CA LYS A 65 0.33 7.88 14.13
C LYS A 65 -0.64 7.34 15.18
N VAL A 66 -1.96 7.51 14.95
CA VAL A 66 -2.99 7.06 15.89
C VAL A 66 -3.62 5.78 15.34
N ALA A 67 -3.32 4.63 15.94
CA ALA A 67 -3.67 3.31 15.42
C ALA A 67 -5.17 3.09 15.13
N VAL A 68 -6.08 3.76 15.85
CA VAL A 68 -7.53 3.66 15.62
C VAL A 68 -7.96 4.49 14.40
N VAL A 69 -7.38 5.67 14.24
CA VAL A 69 -7.70 6.61 13.13
C VAL A 69 -7.01 6.16 11.84
N ASP A 70 -5.87 5.50 11.94
CA ASP A 70 -5.08 4.96 10.84
C ASP A 70 -5.92 4.08 9.88
N HIS A 71 -6.81 3.23 10.42
CA HIS A 71 -7.67 2.39 9.59
C HIS A 71 -8.66 3.18 8.73
N VAL A 72 -9.22 4.27 9.28
CA VAL A 72 -10.14 5.16 8.55
C VAL A 72 -9.36 5.94 7.50
N ASN A 73 -8.18 6.44 7.89
CA ASN A 73 -7.29 7.14 6.98
C ASN A 73 -6.84 6.24 5.82
N ASP A 74 -6.45 4.99 6.08
CA ASP A 74 -6.09 4.02 5.03
C ASP A 74 -7.23 3.75 4.05
N ALA A 75 -8.49 3.74 4.52
CA ALA A 75 -9.66 3.59 3.65
C ALA A 75 -9.81 4.78 2.68
N ILE A 76 -9.65 6.02 3.17
CA ILE A 76 -9.67 7.23 2.34
C ILE A 76 -8.47 7.22 1.38
N GLN A 77 -7.31 6.88 1.88
CA GLN A 77 -6.06 6.84 1.11
C GLN A 77 -6.07 5.77 0.01
N THR A 78 -6.95 4.77 0.09
CA THR A 78 -7.15 3.79 -0.98
C THR A 78 -7.60 4.44 -2.30
N PHE A 79 -8.24 5.59 -2.24
CA PHE A 79 -8.63 6.39 -3.42
C PHE A 79 -7.62 7.51 -3.71
N VAL A 80 -7.15 8.19 -2.68
CA VAL A 80 -6.27 9.37 -2.81
C VAL A 80 -4.90 8.98 -3.37
N ARG A 81 -4.27 7.91 -2.87
CA ARG A 81 -2.92 7.49 -3.30
C ARG A 81 -2.85 7.05 -4.76
N PRO A 82 -3.78 6.22 -5.29
CA PRO A 82 -3.79 5.91 -6.72
C PRO A 82 -4.02 7.15 -7.59
N ALA A 83 -4.93 8.05 -7.18
CA ALA A 83 -5.18 9.29 -7.91
C ALA A 83 -3.94 10.20 -7.94
N ALA A 84 -3.26 10.36 -6.81
CA ALA A 84 -2.00 11.07 -6.70
C ALA A 84 -0.90 10.43 -7.58
N GLY A 85 -0.78 9.09 -7.53
CA GLY A 85 0.18 8.36 -8.36
C GLY A 85 -0.06 8.52 -9.86
N GLY A 86 -1.31 8.51 -10.28
CA GLY A 86 -1.69 8.81 -11.67
C GLY A 86 -1.33 10.24 -12.06
N ALA A 87 -1.63 11.22 -11.19
CA ALA A 87 -1.36 12.64 -11.44
C ALA A 87 0.15 12.93 -11.55
N VAL A 88 0.98 12.42 -10.62
CA VAL A 88 2.44 12.67 -10.67
C VAL A 88 3.12 11.92 -11.82
N PHE A 89 2.61 10.73 -12.20
CA PHE A 89 3.08 10.06 -13.41
C PHE A 89 2.77 10.88 -14.65
N ALA A 90 1.52 11.31 -14.81
CA ALA A 90 1.09 12.09 -15.97
C ALA A 90 1.80 13.45 -16.04
N ALA A 91 2.07 14.06 -14.88
CA ALA A 91 2.85 15.31 -14.81
C ALA A 91 4.32 15.10 -15.23
N SER A 92 4.93 13.93 -14.92
CA SER A 92 6.30 13.60 -15.32
C SER A 92 6.38 13.07 -16.76
N ASP A 93 5.35 12.40 -17.27
CA ASP A 93 5.28 11.89 -18.64
C ASP A 93 5.21 13.02 -19.67
N ALA A 94 4.70 14.18 -19.31
CA ALA A 94 4.73 15.31 -20.21
C ALA A 94 6.15 15.84 -20.48
N ALA A 95 7.08 15.66 -19.56
CA ALA A 95 8.51 15.85 -19.86
C ALA A 95 9.03 14.76 -20.82
N ALA A 96 8.45 13.56 -20.82
CA ALA A 96 8.79 12.49 -21.74
C ALA A 96 8.26 12.68 -23.17
N ARG A 97 7.31 13.59 -23.38
CA ARG A 97 6.91 14.00 -24.75
C ARG A 97 8.08 14.60 -25.53
N ILE A 98 9.08 15.09 -24.82
CA ILE A 98 10.35 15.52 -25.35
C ILE A 98 11.20 14.29 -25.79
N ASP A 99 11.03 13.12 -25.18
CA ASP A 99 11.79 11.90 -25.45
C ASP A 99 11.20 11.00 -26.59
N HIS A 100 10.33 11.53 -27.44
CA HIS A 100 9.98 11.00 -28.76
C HIS A 100 9.25 9.63 -28.82
N SER A 101 8.45 9.23 -27.85
CA SER A 101 7.55 8.09 -28.08
C SER A 101 6.20 8.60 -28.62
N GLY A 102 6.04 8.65 -29.96
CA GLY A 102 4.83 9.14 -30.61
C GLY A 102 3.56 8.46 -30.09
N TRP A 103 3.64 7.20 -29.69
CA TRP A 103 2.50 6.45 -29.16
C TRP A 103 2.01 7.00 -27.80
N MET A 104 2.88 7.41 -26.90
CA MET A 104 2.49 7.99 -25.61
C MET A 104 1.90 9.41 -25.74
N VAL A 105 2.30 10.14 -26.79
CA VAL A 105 1.73 11.44 -27.13
C VAL A 105 0.26 11.29 -27.51
N ASP A 106 -0.08 10.24 -28.24
CA ASP A 106 -1.44 9.97 -28.71
C ASP A 106 -2.33 9.34 -27.62
N HIS A 107 -1.70 8.77 -26.55
CA HIS A 107 -2.42 8.06 -25.49
C HIS A 107 -2.02 8.56 -24.08
N PRO A 108 -2.29 9.83 -23.75
CA PRO A 108 -1.87 10.42 -22.46
C PRO A 108 -2.48 9.75 -21.21
N TRP A 109 -3.62 9.07 -21.38
CA TRP A 109 -4.28 8.33 -20.30
C TRP A 109 -3.48 7.11 -19.83
N VAL A 110 -2.59 6.57 -20.67
CA VAL A 110 -1.77 5.38 -20.34
C VAL A 110 -0.80 5.69 -19.21
N GLY A 111 -0.14 6.85 -19.25
CA GLY A 111 0.75 7.29 -18.17
C GLY A 111 -0.01 7.41 -16.85
N TRP A 112 -1.20 8.04 -16.89
CA TRP A 112 -2.05 8.13 -15.72
C TRP A 112 -2.47 6.76 -15.19
N ALA A 113 -2.91 5.85 -16.05
CA ALA A 113 -3.31 4.50 -15.66
C ALA A 113 -2.16 3.69 -15.06
N LEU A 114 -0.96 3.78 -15.62
CA LEU A 114 0.24 3.14 -15.07
C LEU A 114 0.56 3.67 -13.68
N GLY A 115 0.51 4.99 -13.48
CA GLY A 115 0.73 5.63 -12.18
C GLY A 115 -0.28 5.16 -11.13
N VAL A 116 -1.56 5.09 -11.49
CA VAL A 116 -2.63 4.55 -10.62
C VAL A 116 -2.33 3.10 -10.20
N VAL A 117 -1.98 2.24 -11.16
CA VAL A 117 -1.71 0.81 -10.88
C VAL A 117 -0.49 0.66 -9.97
N VAL A 118 0.59 1.38 -10.24
CA VAL A 118 1.81 1.32 -9.42
C VAL A 118 1.54 1.78 -7.99
N ALA A 119 0.90 2.95 -7.83
CA ALA A 119 0.57 3.48 -6.51
C ALA A 119 -0.38 2.55 -5.73
N LEU A 120 -1.39 1.98 -6.41
CA LEU A 120 -2.31 1.02 -5.81
C LEU A 120 -1.58 -0.25 -5.35
N CYS A 121 -0.68 -0.81 -6.16
CA CYS A 121 0.12 -1.99 -5.78
C CYS A 121 0.96 -1.73 -4.52
N VAL A 122 1.60 -0.56 -4.44
CA VAL A 122 2.38 -0.17 -3.27
C VAL A 122 1.47 0.03 -2.05
N HIS A 123 0.35 0.75 -2.21
CA HIS A 123 -0.62 0.98 -1.14
C HIS A 123 -1.19 -0.33 -0.58
N VAL A 124 -1.67 -1.23 -1.43
CA VAL A 124 -2.21 -2.54 -1.00
C VAL A 124 -1.16 -3.37 -0.27
N THR A 125 0.10 -3.31 -0.71
CA THR A 125 1.20 -4.02 -0.02
C THR A 125 1.43 -3.43 1.37
N LYS A 126 1.45 -2.10 1.52
CA LYS A 126 1.54 -1.37 2.78
C LYS A 126 0.37 -1.73 3.70
N ALA A 127 -0.86 -1.57 3.23
CA ALA A 127 -2.08 -1.87 3.99
C ALA A 127 -2.15 -3.33 4.47
N GLY A 128 -1.61 -4.27 3.68
CA GLY A 128 -1.54 -5.68 4.07
C GLY A 128 -0.49 -6.02 5.15
N VAL A 129 0.54 -5.17 5.30
CA VAL A 129 1.62 -5.37 6.28
C VAL A 129 1.30 -4.72 7.63
N ARG A 130 0.65 -3.55 7.64
CA ARG A 130 0.32 -2.78 8.85
C ARG A 130 -0.42 -3.59 9.93
N PRO A 131 -1.50 -4.34 9.64
CA PRO A 131 -2.21 -5.10 10.67
C PRO A 131 -1.32 -6.13 11.38
N VAL A 132 -0.38 -6.75 10.63
CA VAL A 132 0.55 -7.75 11.19
C VAL A 132 1.51 -7.11 12.19
N ILE A 133 2.00 -5.92 11.87
CA ILE A 133 2.89 -5.15 12.76
C ILE A 133 2.11 -4.66 13.98
N ASN A 134 0.92 -4.10 13.78
CA ASN A 134 0.08 -3.57 14.87
C ASN A 134 -0.29 -4.65 15.88
N VAL A 135 -0.68 -5.84 15.43
CA VAL A 135 -0.95 -6.99 16.32
C VAL A 135 0.34 -7.46 17.01
N GLY A 136 1.46 -7.50 16.29
CA GLY A 136 2.76 -7.96 16.83
C GLY A 136 3.38 -7.01 17.88
N THR A 137 2.99 -5.73 17.86
CA THR A 137 3.56 -4.67 18.72
C THR A 137 2.52 -4.04 19.65
N ALA A 138 1.30 -4.59 19.72
CA ALA A 138 0.17 -3.99 20.44
C ALA A 138 -0.06 -2.50 20.09
N GLY A 139 0.18 -2.13 18.82
CA GLY A 139 0.00 -0.77 18.32
C GLY A 139 1.17 0.19 18.54
N VAL A 140 2.14 -0.14 19.39
CA VAL A 140 3.32 0.73 19.66
C VAL A 140 4.20 0.92 18.43
N GLY A 141 4.21 -0.04 17.51
CA GLY A 141 4.96 0.01 16.25
C GLY A 141 4.39 0.98 15.21
N THR A 142 3.11 1.35 15.30
CA THR A 142 2.41 2.17 14.29
C THR A 142 3.13 3.48 13.96
N PRO A 143 3.50 4.34 14.93
CA PRO A 143 4.16 5.62 14.62
C PRO A 143 5.54 5.45 13.98
N PHE A 144 6.27 4.38 14.33
CA PHE A 144 7.58 4.10 13.73
C PHE A 144 7.46 3.64 12.28
N VAL A 145 6.48 2.78 12.00
CA VAL A 145 6.21 2.31 10.63
C VAL A 145 5.74 3.45 9.76
N SER A 146 4.81 4.29 10.24
CA SER A 146 4.34 5.47 9.53
C SER A 146 5.50 6.43 9.21
N ALA A 147 6.34 6.75 10.19
CA ALA A 147 7.50 7.61 9.96
C ALA A 147 8.50 7.01 8.95
N ALA A 148 8.70 5.70 8.96
CA ALA A 148 9.54 5.01 7.99
C ALA A 148 8.93 5.07 6.57
N GLU A 149 7.62 4.92 6.43
CA GLU A 149 6.90 5.03 5.16
C GLU A 149 7.01 6.45 4.58
N ASP A 150 6.84 7.48 5.40
CA ASP A 150 6.99 8.88 5.00
C ASP A 150 8.42 9.18 4.55
N ALA A 151 9.42 8.72 5.32
CA ALA A 151 10.83 8.86 4.96
C ALA A 151 11.16 8.13 3.64
N MET A 152 10.62 6.91 3.45
CA MET A 152 10.79 6.15 2.21
C MET A 152 10.11 6.84 1.03
N SER A 153 8.93 7.44 1.21
CA SER A 153 8.25 8.22 0.19
C SER A 153 9.08 9.43 -0.23
N LEU A 154 9.65 10.15 0.74
CA LEU A 154 10.51 11.30 0.48
C LEU A 154 11.78 10.89 -0.28
N VAL A 155 12.49 9.86 0.20
CA VAL A 155 13.71 9.36 -0.45
C VAL A 155 13.40 8.85 -1.86
N MET A 156 12.30 8.11 -2.04
CA MET A 156 11.90 7.60 -3.35
C MET A 156 11.56 8.72 -4.32
N SER A 157 10.88 9.79 -3.86
CA SER A 157 10.59 10.98 -4.67
C SER A 157 11.88 11.69 -5.10
N LEU A 158 12.81 11.91 -4.17
CA LEU A 158 14.10 12.52 -4.47
C LEU A 158 14.91 11.68 -5.47
N VAL A 159 14.99 10.37 -5.24
CA VAL A 159 15.71 9.45 -6.14
C VAL A 159 15.05 9.43 -7.52
N ALA A 160 13.72 9.42 -7.59
CA ALA A 160 13.00 9.44 -8.86
C ALA A 160 13.27 10.69 -9.67
N LEU A 161 13.43 11.84 -9.00
CA LEU A 161 13.68 13.12 -9.64
C LEU A 161 15.15 13.34 -10.01
N LEU A 162 16.09 12.93 -9.14
CA LEU A 162 17.51 13.20 -9.31
C LEU A 162 18.25 12.08 -10.06
N ILE A 163 17.94 10.83 -9.78
CA ILE A 163 18.63 9.67 -10.34
C ILE A 163 17.60 8.58 -10.72
N PRO A 164 16.81 8.80 -11.79
CA PRO A 164 15.73 7.89 -12.16
C PRO A 164 16.14 6.43 -12.35
N ALA A 165 17.39 6.19 -12.77
CA ALA A 165 17.92 4.83 -12.94
C ALA A 165 17.87 4.00 -11.64
N LEU A 166 18.01 4.63 -10.47
CA LEU A 166 17.92 3.95 -9.16
C LEU A 166 16.50 3.51 -8.81
N VAL A 167 15.47 4.06 -9.45
CA VAL A 167 14.08 3.65 -9.24
C VAL A 167 13.91 2.15 -9.50
N ILE A 168 14.60 1.59 -10.50
CA ILE A 168 14.55 0.16 -10.81
C ILE A 168 15.01 -0.66 -9.61
N LEU A 169 16.12 -0.24 -8.97
CA LEU A 169 16.64 -0.93 -7.79
C LEU A 169 15.65 -0.88 -6.62
N PHE A 170 15.04 0.29 -6.39
CA PHE A 170 14.01 0.45 -5.35
C PHE A 170 12.78 -0.41 -5.61
N LEU A 171 12.27 -0.45 -6.84
CA LEU A 171 11.13 -1.29 -7.20
C LEU A 171 11.43 -2.77 -7.04
N ILE A 172 12.62 -3.23 -7.45
CA ILE A 172 13.06 -4.61 -7.24
C ILE A 172 13.13 -4.92 -5.74
N ALA A 173 13.78 -4.06 -4.94
CA ALA A 173 13.89 -4.24 -3.50
C ALA A 173 12.50 -4.31 -2.83
N PHE A 174 11.59 -3.42 -3.22
CA PHE A 174 10.21 -3.40 -2.72
C PHE A 174 9.47 -4.71 -3.01
N VAL A 175 9.56 -5.21 -4.25
CA VAL A 175 8.95 -6.50 -4.64
C VAL A 175 9.55 -7.67 -3.85
N LEU A 176 10.88 -7.70 -3.69
CA LEU A 176 11.56 -8.76 -2.93
C LEU A 176 11.18 -8.75 -1.46
N ILE A 177 11.14 -7.57 -0.83
CA ILE A 177 10.72 -7.40 0.57
C ILE A 177 9.25 -7.84 0.72
N GLY A 178 8.36 -7.39 -0.15
CA GLY A 178 6.96 -7.79 -0.15
C GLY A 178 6.76 -9.30 -0.29
N ARG A 179 7.52 -9.93 -1.21
CA ARG A 179 7.51 -11.40 -1.37
C ARG A 179 8.04 -12.12 -0.14
N ARG A 180 9.10 -11.60 0.49
CA ARG A 180 9.68 -12.18 1.71
C ARG A 180 8.70 -12.08 2.88
N LEU A 181 8.07 -10.94 3.08
CA LEU A 181 7.05 -10.72 4.12
C LEU A 181 5.84 -11.63 3.92
N ARG A 182 5.30 -11.71 2.70
CA ARG A 182 4.20 -12.65 2.38
C ARG A 182 4.57 -14.10 2.67
N ARG A 183 5.79 -14.53 2.37
CA ARG A 183 6.28 -15.88 2.68
C ARG A 183 6.36 -16.14 4.19
N MET A 184 6.83 -15.16 4.98
CA MET A 184 6.89 -15.27 6.43
C MET A 184 5.50 -15.38 7.05
N ILE A 185 4.54 -14.55 6.60
CA ILE A 185 3.15 -14.58 7.07
C ILE A 185 2.48 -15.92 6.71
N ARG A 186 2.70 -16.41 5.50
CA ARG A 186 2.19 -17.72 5.07
C ARG A 186 2.76 -18.89 5.89
N LYS A 187 4.04 -18.81 6.29
CA LYS A 187 4.69 -19.83 7.10
C LYS A 187 4.11 -19.91 8.52
N ARG A 188 3.76 -18.76 9.10
CA ARG A 188 3.10 -18.67 10.41
C ARG A 188 1.64 -19.15 10.41
N ARG A 189 0.96 -19.11 9.25
CA ARG A 189 -0.44 -19.57 9.11
C ARG A 189 -0.57 -21.07 8.78
N ARG A 190 0.53 -21.79 8.54
CA ARG A 190 0.46 -23.25 8.42
C ARG A 190 0.29 -23.80 9.84
N PRO A 191 -0.86 -24.42 10.18
CA PRO A 191 -0.95 -25.15 11.44
C PRO A 191 0.15 -26.20 11.40
N GLU A 192 0.98 -26.25 12.42
CA GLU A 192 1.82 -27.40 12.69
C GLU A 192 0.85 -28.59 12.73
N ASN A 193 0.92 -29.46 11.72
CA ASN A 193 0.27 -30.75 11.80
C ASN A 193 0.88 -31.40 13.03
N GLY A 194 0.15 -31.36 14.14
CA GLY A 194 0.51 -32.06 15.36
C GLY A 194 0.82 -33.50 15.01
N PRO A 195 1.60 -34.20 15.82
CA PRO A 195 2.04 -35.57 15.58
C PRO A 195 0.82 -36.40 15.19
N SER A 196 0.95 -37.07 14.06
CA SER A 196 -0.08 -37.89 13.43
C SER A 196 -0.83 -38.70 14.48
N SER A 197 -2.14 -38.46 14.58
CA SER A 197 -3.08 -39.14 15.50
C SER A 197 -3.18 -40.66 15.27
N THR A 198 -2.26 -41.24 14.51
CA THR A 198 -2.21 -42.69 14.21
C THR A 198 -1.66 -43.53 15.35
N ARG A 199 -1.08 -42.92 16.40
CA ARG A 199 -0.60 -43.70 17.57
C ARG A 199 -1.49 -43.60 18.81
N ALA A 200 -2.35 -42.60 18.92
CA ALA A 200 -3.28 -42.49 20.04
C ALA A 200 -4.58 -43.31 19.85
N GLY A 201 -4.88 -43.71 18.62
CA GLY A 201 -6.10 -44.44 18.31
C GLY A 201 -6.11 -45.92 18.77
N SER A 202 -4.93 -46.51 19.00
CA SER A 202 -4.82 -47.93 19.42
C SER A 202 -4.83 -48.13 20.95
N GLU A 203 -4.52 -47.09 21.71
CA GLU A 203 -4.51 -47.16 23.18
C GLU A 203 -5.85 -46.77 23.81
N PHE A 204 -6.66 -45.96 23.13
CA PHE A 204 -8.01 -45.56 23.60
C PHE A 204 -9.13 -46.58 23.28
N ALA A 205 -8.85 -47.54 22.42
CA ALA A 205 -9.84 -48.56 22.07
C ALA A 205 -10.03 -49.68 23.16
N SER A 206 -9.21 -49.68 24.22
CA SER A 206 -9.28 -50.68 25.30
C SER A 206 -9.96 -50.18 26.59
N LEU A 207 -10.36 -48.90 26.66
CA LEU A 207 -11.10 -48.36 27.79
C LEU A 207 -12.60 -48.39 27.50
N SER A 208 -13.30 -49.37 28.07
CA SER A 208 -14.76 -49.44 28.08
C SER A 208 -15.34 -48.34 28.93
N TRP A 209 -15.79 -47.25 28.27
CA TRP A 209 -16.53 -46.17 28.90
C TRP A 209 -18.01 -46.53 29.01
N PRO A 210 -18.64 -46.31 30.16
CA PRO A 210 -20.07 -46.53 30.30
C PRO A 210 -20.86 -45.51 29.40
N ARG A 211 -21.82 -46.05 28.73
CA ARG A 211 -22.75 -45.36 27.82
C ARG A 211 -23.64 -44.41 28.63
N ILE A 212 -23.18 -43.15 28.87
CA ILE A 212 -23.98 -42.10 29.46
C ILE A 212 -23.90 -40.86 28.58
N VAL A 213 -25.05 -40.51 28.01
CA VAL A 213 -25.48 -39.20 27.48
C VAL A 213 -24.77 -38.71 26.23
N THR A 214 -25.27 -39.11 25.08
CA THR A 214 -25.21 -38.31 23.84
C THR A 214 -26.58 -37.64 23.64
N GLU A 215 -26.87 -36.61 24.39
CA GLU A 215 -27.91 -35.65 24.00
C GLU A 215 -27.25 -34.30 23.70
N ASN A 216 -26.89 -34.12 22.44
CA ASN A 216 -26.38 -32.88 21.88
C ASN A 216 -27.54 -31.84 21.84
N TRP A 217 -27.85 -31.25 22.99
CA TRP A 217 -28.81 -30.15 23.12
C TRP A 217 -28.40 -28.90 22.31
N PHE A 218 -27.11 -28.72 22.09
CA PHE A 218 -26.57 -27.57 21.33
C PHE A 218 -26.75 -27.66 19.81
N TYR A 219 -26.68 -28.86 19.20
CA TYR A 219 -26.86 -29.03 17.76
C TYR A 219 -28.33 -28.91 17.31
N LYS A 220 -29.26 -29.22 18.18
CA LYS A 220 -30.70 -29.14 17.88
C LYS A 220 -31.23 -27.69 17.85
N LYS A 221 -30.56 -26.77 18.59
CA LYS A 221 -31.00 -25.37 18.68
C LYS A 221 -30.51 -24.52 17.49
N ILE A 222 -29.38 -24.87 16.84
CA ILE A 222 -28.86 -24.16 15.68
C ILE A 222 -29.60 -24.54 14.40
N ASN A 223 -30.00 -25.80 14.22
CA ASN A 223 -30.74 -26.23 13.03
C ASN A 223 -32.21 -25.80 13.05
N CYS A 224 -32.82 -25.56 14.22
CA CYS A 224 -34.18 -25.08 14.29
C CYS A 224 -34.33 -23.57 14.02
N ALA A 225 -33.25 -22.81 14.09
CA ALA A 225 -33.23 -21.38 13.81
C ALA A 225 -33.05 -21.05 12.32
N MET A 226 -32.49 -21.98 11.52
CA MET A 226 -32.29 -21.78 10.08
C MET A 226 -33.47 -22.23 9.21
N LEU A 227 -34.40 -23.04 9.73
CA LEU A 227 -35.57 -23.54 8.98
C LEU A 227 -36.84 -22.70 9.16
N LYS A 228 -36.79 -21.54 9.82
CA LYS A 228 -37.93 -20.62 10.00
C LYS A 228 -37.81 -19.31 9.21
N ARG A 229 -37.06 -19.30 8.12
CA ARG A 229 -37.00 -18.20 7.14
C ARG A 229 -37.14 -18.77 5.72
N GLU A 230 -38.22 -19.38 5.43
CA GLU A 230 -38.89 -19.41 4.12
C GLU A 230 -40.36 -19.05 4.33
#